data_e9761c46a4e09bd5969cbb612f3b1707
#
_entry.id   e9761c46a4e09bd5969cbb612f3b1707
#
_cell.length_a   1.000
_cell.length_b   1.000
_cell.length_c   1.000
_cell.angle_alpha   90.00
_cell.angle_beta   90.00
_cell.angle_gamma   90.00
#
_symmetry.space_group_name_H-M   'P 1'
#
loop_
_entity.id
_entity.type
_entity.pdbx_description
1 polymer ?
#
loop_
_entity_poly.entity_id
_entity_poly.type
_entity_poly.pdbx_seq_one_letter_code
_entity_poly.pdbx_strand_id
1 'polypeptide(L)'
;MSNLEAHKLGDFLRSAFTTQLIEAMPEPAVLVAADDRVTAANARALRLLPGLRVGDPLVLALRAPAIVDALRRVMASGETETVQWSERVPVERLFDVTAAPLSTSVGNVMATLLTLRDLTELRRAERMRVDFVANASHELRTPLASLLGFIETLQGSARDDASARDRFLHIMREQGRRMARLIDDLLSLSRIEQKEHVRPEDVVDLAQTVRSVVDSLSPMAADLGVELSVSAAQPVLVLGDRDELVRVAENLIENAIKYGVRTDAENGKLVEIAVAATEKNASLSVRDHGRGIAPEHLPRLTERFYRIDAVQSRAKNGTGLGLAIVKHILTRHRGKLTVTSRLNQGACFVASVPLCMNKKS
;
A
#
# COMPACT_ATOMS: atom_id res chain seq x y z
N MET A 1 -4.04 -13.44 -53.52
CA MET A 1 -3.69 -12.00 -53.55
C MET A 1 -2.74 -11.76 -54.70
N SER A 2 -3.02 -10.79 -55.55
CA SER A 2 -2.07 -10.42 -56.59
C SER A 2 -0.84 -9.72 -55.96
N ASN A 3 0.33 -9.90 -56.57
CA ASN A 3 1.57 -9.24 -56.10
C ASN A 3 1.40 -7.70 -55.97
N LEU A 4 0.50 -7.10 -56.70
CA LEU A 4 0.22 -5.67 -56.68
C LEU A 4 -0.60 -5.24 -55.43
N GLU A 5 -1.48 -6.09 -54.93
CA GLU A 5 -2.27 -5.83 -53.71
C GLU A 5 -1.41 -5.97 -52.46
N ALA A 6 -0.50 -6.94 -52.42
CA ALA A 6 0.46 -7.13 -51.37
C ALA A 6 1.47 -5.93 -51.24
N HIS A 7 1.86 -5.36 -52.40
CA HIS A 7 2.78 -4.21 -52.41
C HIS A 7 2.08 -2.92 -51.93
N LYS A 8 0.88 -2.62 -52.40
CA LYS A 8 0.06 -1.47 -51.98
C LYS A 8 -0.28 -1.53 -50.49
N LEU A 9 -0.43 -2.72 -49.94
CA LEU A 9 -0.68 -2.96 -48.53
C LEU A 9 0.54 -2.68 -47.66
N GLY A 10 1.72 -3.16 -48.08
CA GLY A 10 2.97 -2.85 -47.40
C GLY A 10 3.23 -1.33 -47.30
N ASP A 11 2.87 -0.61 -48.35
CA ASP A 11 2.98 0.86 -48.39
C ASP A 11 1.97 1.55 -47.47
N PHE A 12 0.73 1.06 -47.39
CA PHE A 12 -0.28 1.60 -46.43
C PHE A 12 0.11 1.35 -44.99
N LEU A 13 0.53 0.15 -44.60
CA LEU A 13 0.93 -0.19 -43.24
C LEU A 13 2.19 0.57 -42.79
N ARG A 14 3.02 1.01 -43.73
CA ARG A 14 4.21 1.86 -43.47
C ARG A 14 3.94 3.35 -43.70
N SER A 15 2.71 3.74 -44.03
CA SER A 15 2.37 5.13 -44.31
C SER A 15 2.61 6.02 -43.05
N ALA A 16 2.96 7.27 -43.27
CA ALA A 16 3.12 8.25 -42.22
C ALA A 16 1.84 8.39 -41.39
N PHE A 17 0.65 8.23 -42.00
CA PHE A 17 -0.62 8.27 -41.31
C PHE A 17 -0.80 7.12 -40.29
N THR A 18 -0.50 5.87 -40.72
CA THR A 18 -0.59 4.69 -39.83
C THR A 18 0.37 4.83 -38.64
N THR A 19 1.59 5.31 -38.89
CA THR A 19 2.58 5.55 -37.84
C THR A 19 2.12 6.63 -36.85
N GLN A 20 1.55 7.75 -37.34
CA GLN A 20 1.00 8.79 -36.50
C GLN A 20 -0.22 8.32 -35.69
N LEU A 21 -1.10 7.51 -36.27
CA LEU A 21 -2.25 6.96 -35.59
C LEU A 21 -1.82 6.06 -34.41
N ILE A 22 -0.86 5.16 -34.66
CA ILE A 22 -0.32 4.26 -33.62
C ILE A 22 0.41 5.08 -32.52
N GLU A 23 1.19 6.11 -32.91
CA GLU A 23 1.88 6.97 -31.95
C GLU A 23 0.91 7.75 -31.05
N ALA A 24 -0.26 8.12 -31.56
CA ALA A 24 -1.31 8.80 -30.80
C ALA A 24 -2.03 7.90 -29.77
N MET A 25 -1.87 6.59 -29.85
CA MET A 25 -2.53 5.66 -28.91
C MET A 25 -2.00 5.81 -27.49
N PRO A 26 -2.89 5.86 -26.48
CA PRO A 26 -2.49 6.04 -25.07
C PRO A 26 -1.82 4.81 -24.47
N GLU A 27 -2.05 3.62 -25.03
CA GLU A 27 -1.46 2.36 -24.60
C GLU A 27 -0.26 1.97 -25.47
N PRO A 28 0.69 1.14 -24.99
CA PRO A 28 1.69 0.52 -25.84
C PRO A 28 1.00 -0.23 -26.98
N ALA A 29 1.34 0.12 -28.21
CA ALA A 29 0.69 -0.41 -29.40
C ALA A 29 1.73 -0.87 -30.43
N VAL A 30 1.50 -2.06 -31.00
CA VAL A 30 2.37 -2.68 -32.00
C VAL A 30 1.50 -3.20 -33.14
N LEU A 31 1.86 -2.86 -34.37
CA LEU A 31 1.23 -3.40 -35.56
C LEU A 31 2.08 -4.54 -36.13
N VAL A 32 1.47 -5.69 -36.27
CA VAL A 32 2.11 -6.93 -36.75
C VAL A 32 1.47 -7.36 -38.06
N ALA A 33 2.26 -7.54 -39.10
CA ALA A 33 1.79 -8.03 -40.38
C ALA A 33 1.50 -9.55 -40.38
N ALA A 34 0.91 -10.07 -41.45
CA ALA A 34 0.56 -11.48 -41.59
C ALA A 34 1.77 -12.45 -41.56
N ASP A 35 2.97 -11.94 -41.74
CA ASP A 35 4.24 -12.68 -41.66
C ASP A 35 4.90 -12.60 -40.27
N ASP A 36 4.14 -12.24 -39.23
CA ASP A 36 4.59 -12.06 -37.83
C ASP A 36 5.62 -10.93 -37.63
N ARG A 37 5.87 -10.07 -38.65
CA ARG A 37 6.80 -8.95 -38.52
C ARG A 37 6.14 -7.69 -38.01
N VAL A 38 6.86 -6.98 -37.16
CA VAL A 38 6.44 -5.65 -36.66
C VAL A 38 6.53 -4.63 -37.79
N THR A 39 5.42 -4.01 -38.13
CA THR A 39 5.36 -2.97 -39.16
C THR A 39 5.35 -1.56 -38.62
N ALA A 40 4.79 -1.38 -37.42
CA ALA A 40 4.84 -0.11 -36.65
C ALA A 40 4.74 -0.39 -35.16
N ALA A 41 5.27 0.53 -34.35
CA ALA A 41 5.13 0.51 -32.90
C ALA A 41 5.23 1.94 -32.38
N ASN A 42 4.46 2.26 -31.32
CA ASN A 42 4.57 3.58 -30.70
C ASN A 42 5.72 3.65 -29.68
N ALA A 43 6.09 4.86 -29.29
CA ALA A 43 7.17 5.09 -28.33
C ALA A 43 6.94 4.40 -26.98
N ARG A 44 5.68 4.15 -26.59
CA ARG A 44 5.32 3.43 -25.37
C ARG A 44 5.66 1.94 -25.48
N ALA A 45 5.35 1.31 -26.61
CA ALA A 45 5.69 -0.10 -26.87
C ALA A 45 7.21 -0.30 -26.93
N LEU A 46 7.95 0.62 -27.57
CA LEU A 46 9.42 0.57 -27.63
C LEU A 46 10.08 0.70 -26.25
N ARG A 47 9.49 1.51 -25.35
CA ARG A 47 9.96 1.60 -23.95
C ARG A 47 9.62 0.36 -23.13
N LEU A 48 8.45 -0.24 -23.36
CA LEU A 48 8.01 -1.44 -22.65
C LEU A 48 8.80 -2.68 -23.08
N LEU A 49 9.09 -2.79 -24.39
CA LEU A 49 9.77 -3.92 -25.02
C LEU A 49 11.09 -3.45 -25.66
N PRO A 50 12.19 -3.33 -24.90
CA PRO A 50 13.46 -2.77 -25.41
C PRO A 50 14.06 -3.54 -26.61
N GLY A 51 13.67 -4.82 -26.78
CA GLY A 51 14.08 -5.65 -27.93
C GLY A 51 13.22 -5.48 -29.19
N LEU A 52 12.15 -4.67 -29.14
CA LEU A 52 11.22 -4.49 -30.24
C LEU A 52 11.85 -3.61 -31.34
N ARG A 53 11.84 -4.12 -32.57
CA ARG A 53 12.31 -3.36 -33.75
C ARG A 53 11.33 -3.54 -34.90
N VAL A 54 11.06 -2.46 -35.60
CA VAL A 54 10.27 -2.49 -36.82
C VAL A 54 11.02 -3.28 -37.90
N GLY A 55 10.33 -4.22 -38.54
CA GLY A 55 10.87 -5.16 -39.50
C GLY A 55 11.28 -6.53 -38.94
N ASP A 56 11.46 -6.64 -37.63
CA ASP A 56 11.79 -7.92 -37.00
C ASP A 56 10.52 -8.72 -36.63
N PRO A 57 10.61 -10.06 -36.55
CA PRO A 57 9.56 -10.88 -35.97
C PRO A 57 9.26 -10.51 -34.53
N LEU A 58 7.97 -10.38 -34.16
CA LEU A 58 7.53 -10.00 -32.81
C LEU A 58 8.09 -10.93 -31.73
N VAL A 59 8.23 -12.22 -32.01
CA VAL A 59 8.71 -13.24 -31.05
C VAL A 59 10.11 -12.96 -30.52
N LEU A 60 10.92 -12.17 -31.22
CA LEU A 60 12.27 -11.79 -30.75
C LEU A 60 12.19 -10.82 -29.56
N ALA A 61 11.20 -9.93 -29.54
CA ALA A 61 10.98 -8.97 -28.48
C ALA A 61 10.04 -9.48 -27.39
N LEU A 62 9.06 -10.29 -27.76
CA LEU A 62 7.98 -10.76 -26.87
C LEU A 62 7.92 -12.29 -26.89
N ARG A 63 8.63 -12.92 -25.98
CA ARG A 63 8.72 -14.40 -25.85
C ARG A 63 7.53 -14.94 -25.03
N ALA A 64 6.31 -14.71 -25.49
CA ALA A 64 5.08 -15.13 -24.84
C ALA A 64 4.27 -16.04 -25.77
N PRO A 65 4.33 -17.37 -25.61
CA PRO A 65 3.60 -18.30 -26.50
C PRO A 65 2.11 -17.98 -26.62
N ALA A 66 1.46 -17.61 -25.50
CA ALA A 66 0.05 -17.26 -25.49
C ALA A 66 -0.30 -16.09 -26.44
N ILE A 67 0.57 -15.09 -26.56
CA ILE A 67 0.37 -13.94 -27.46
C ILE A 67 0.59 -14.36 -28.91
N VAL A 68 1.62 -15.15 -29.18
CA VAL A 68 1.90 -15.66 -30.55
C VAL A 68 0.75 -16.53 -31.04
N ASP A 69 0.21 -17.39 -30.17
CA ASP A 69 -0.95 -18.24 -30.53
C ASP A 69 -2.21 -17.41 -30.70
N ALA A 70 -2.44 -16.37 -29.90
CA ALA A 70 -3.54 -15.43 -30.08
C ALA A 70 -3.44 -14.70 -31.42
N LEU A 71 -2.25 -14.22 -31.79
CA LEU A 71 -2.03 -13.61 -33.11
C LEU A 71 -2.45 -14.54 -34.27
N ARG A 72 -2.02 -15.81 -34.21
CA ARG A 72 -2.38 -16.80 -35.24
C ARG A 72 -3.88 -17.05 -35.30
N ARG A 73 -4.56 -17.14 -34.13
CA ARG A 73 -6.01 -17.31 -34.12
C ARG A 73 -6.75 -16.10 -34.68
N VAL A 74 -6.34 -14.89 -34.31
CA VAL A 74 -6.90 -13.63 -34.83
C VAL A 74 -6.72 -13.53 -36.32
N MET A 75 -5.53 -13.89 -36.82
CA MET A 75 -5.27 -13.91 -38.28
C MET A 75 -6.16 -14.92 -39.04
N ALA A 76 -6.48 -16.05 -38.41
CA ALA A 76 -7.30 -17.09 -39.02
C ALA A 76 -8.81 -16.82 -38.93
N SER A 77 -9.29 -16.31 -37.76
CA SER A 77 -10.72 -16.10 -37.51
C SER A 77 -11.22 -14.72 -37.92
N GLY A 78 -10.36 -13.71 -37.91
CA GLY A 78 -10.75 -12.30 -38.05
C GLY A 78 -11.46 -11.73 -36.82
N GLU A 79 -11.42 -12.41 -35.68
CA GLU A 79 -12.04 -11.97 -34.42
C GLU A 79 -10.99 -11.44 -33.45
N THR A 80 -11.36 -10.39 -32.68
CA THR A 80 -10.47 -9.83 -31.64
C THR A 80 -10.34 -10.80 -30.49
N GLU A 81 -9.11 -10.98 -30.01
CA GLU A 81 -8.81 -11.82 -28.84
C GLU A 81 -8.02 -11.04 -27.79
N THR A 82 -8.29 -11.31 -26.51
CA THR A 82 -7.53 -10.75 -25.39
C THR A 82 -6.91 -11.88 -24.58
N VAL A 83 -5.60 -11.79 -24.32
CA VAL A 83 -4.86 -12.75 -23.51
C VAL A 83 -4.11 -12.04 -22.42
N GLN A 84 -3.97 -12.69 -21.25
CA GLN A 84 -3.16 -12.17 -20.16
C GLN A 84 -1.70 -12.59 -20.33
N TRP A 85 -0.82 -11.63 -20.13
CA TRP A 85 0.62 -11.85 -20.16
C TRP A 85 1.25 -11.30 -18.88
N SER A 86 2.07 -12.13 -18.21
CA SER A 86 2.83 -11.73 -17.05
C SER A 86 4.33 -11.71 -17.34
N GLU A 87 4.97 -10.59 -17.02
CA GLU A 87 6.43 -10.44 -17.02
C GLU A 87 6.91 -10.51 -15.55
N ARG A 88 7.87 -11.41 -15.27
CA ARG A 88 8.30 -11.66 -13.87
C ARG A 88 9.60 -10.97 -13.46
N VAL A 89 10.36 -10.42 -14.39
CA VAL A 89 11.68 -9.87 -14.11
C VAL A 89 11.85 -8.50 -14.75
N PRO A 90 12.36 -7.48 -14.05
CA PRO A 90 12.82 -7.47 -12.65
C PRO A 90 11.68 -7.29 -11.63
N VAL A 91 10.51 -6.87 -12.06
CA VAL A 91 9.31 -6.68 -11.24
C VAL A 91 8.14 -7.39 -11.93
N GLU A 92 7.33 -8.11 -11.16
CA GLU A 92 6.13 -8.76 -11.70
C GLU A 92 5.17 -7.69 -12.24
N ARG A 93 4.89 -7.77 -13.54
CA ARG A 93 3.89 -6.96 -14.25
C ARG A 93 2.87 -7.85 -14.92
N LEU A 94 1.64 -7.39 -14.93
CA LEU A 94 0.53 -8.09 -15.58
C LEU A 94 -0.08 -7.19 -16.65
N PHE A 95 -0.20 -7.73 -17.86
CA PHE A 95 -0.79 -7.04 -19.00
C PHE A 95 -1.99 -7.80 -19.53
N ASP A 96 -3.05 -7.09 -19.91
CA ASP A 96 -4.01 -7.56 -20.90
C ASP A 96 -3.49 -7.16 -22.28
N VAL A 97 -3.27 -8.16 -23.12
CA VAL A 97 -2.80 -7.98 -24.49
C VAL A 97 -3.99 -8.26 -25.42
N THR A 98 -4.50 -7.22 -26.06
CA THR A 98 -5.58 -7.33 -27.02
C THR A 98 -5.00 -7.36 -28.43
N ALA A 99 -5.30 -8.42 -29.17
CA ALA A 99 -4.99 -8.58 -30.56
C ALA A 99 -6.26 -8.32 -31.40
N ALA A 100 -6.27 -7.25 -32.18
CA ALA A 100 -7.39 -6.84 -33.00
C ALA A 100 -7.02 -6.94 -34.50
N PRO A 101 -7.83 -7.60 -35.34
CA PRO A 101 -7.54 -7.72 -36.77
C PRO A 101 -7.75 -6.39 -37.49
N LEU A 102 -6.86 -6.08 -38.43
CA LEU A 102 -7.05 -5.06 -39.44
C LEU A 102 -7.35 -5.75 -40.77
N SER A 103 -8.58 -5.64 -41.22
CA SER A 103 -9.08 -6.32 -42.42
C SER A 103 -9.29 -5.36 -43.57
N THR A 104 -9.18 -5.86 -44.76
CA THR A 104 -9.63 -5.13 -45.98
C THR A 104 -11.16 -5.11 -46.08
N SER A 105 -11.69 -4.28 -46.95
CA SER A 105 -13.10 -4.26 -47.35
C SER A 105 -13.61 -5.61 -47.89
N VAL A 106 -12.71 -6.54 -48.25
CA VAL A 106 -13.02 -7.90 -48.74
C VAL A 106 -12.95 -8.95 -47.59
N GLY A 107 -12.67 -8.55 -46.37
CA GLY A 107 -12.69 -9.44 -45.18
C GLY A 107 -11.38 -10.20 -44.90
N ASN A 108 -10.32 -10.03 -45.70
CA ASN A 108 -9.03 -10.65 -45.42
C ASN A 108 -8.27 -9.87 -44.35
N VAL A 109 -7.85 -10.54 -43.28
CA VAL A 109 -6.99 -9.95 -42.22
C VAL A 109 -5.60 -9.70 -42.79
N MET A 110 -5.14 -8.46 -42.69
CA MET A 110 -3.90 -8.01 -43.31
C MET A 110 -2.80 -7.79 -42.28
N ALA A 111 -3.20 -7.38 -41.09
CA ALA A 111 -2.32 -7.12 -39.94
C ALA A 111 -3.13 -7.27 -38.66
N THR A 112 -2.43 -7.39 -37.57
CA THR A 112 -3.04 -7.41 -36.25
C THR A 112 -2.45 -6.25 -35.42
N LEU A 113 -3.33 -5.44 -34.84
CA LEU A 113 -2.97 -4.43 -33.87
C LEU A 113 -2.94 -5.09 -32.50
N LEU A 114 -1.77 -5.07 -31.85
CA LEU A 114 -1.61 -5.45 -30.45
C LEU A 114 -1.61 -4.19 -29.58
N THR A 115 -2.44 -4.17 -28.55
CA THR A 115 -2.37 -3.18 -27.47
C THR A 115 -2.10 -3.88 -26.15
N LEU A 116 -1.22 -3.28 -25.30
CA LEU A 116 -0.83 -3.84 -24.02
C LEU A 116 -1.28 -2.91 -22.90
N ARG A 117 -2.30 -3.33 -22.17
CA ARG A 117 -2.81 -2.60 -21.01
C ARG A 117 -2.19 -3.12 -19.74
N ASP A 118 -1.44 -2.26 -19.05
CA ASP A 118 -0.84 -2.61 -17.77
C ASP A 118 -1.92 -2.68 -16.66
N LEU A 119 -2.14 -3.86 -16.11
CA LEU A 119 -3.08 -4.13 -15.02
C LEU A 119 -2.39 -4.28 -13.65
N THR A 120 -1.08 -4.06 -13.59
CA THR A 120 -0.28 -4.36 -12.39
C THR A 120 -0.82 -3.65 -11.15
N GLU A 121 -1.06 -2.34 -11.25
CA GLU A 121 -1.57 -1.57 -10.11
C GLU A 121 -3.02 -1.95 -9.75
N LEU A 122 -3.87 -2.18 -10.74
CA LEU A 122 -5.25 -2.62 -10.50
C LEU A 122 -5.28 -3.98 -9.77
N ARG A 123 -4.49 -4.94 -10.22
CA ARG A 123 -4.40 -6.27 -9.60
C ARG A 123 -3.77 -6.23 -8.22
N ARG A 124 -2.78 -5.36 -8.01
CA ARG A 124 -2.22 -5.13 -6.67
C ARG A 124 -3.27 -4.58 -5.71
N ALA A 125 -4.05 -3.60 -6.15
CA ALA A 125 -5.13 -3.02 -5.35
C ALA A 125 -6.21 -4.06 -5.01
N GLU A 126 -6.64 -4.88 -5.99
CA GLU A 126 -7.58 -5.98 -5.75
C GLU A 126 -7.05 -7.01 -4.76
N ARG A 127 -5.80 -7.48 -4.95
CA ARG A 127 -5.17 -8.43 -4.01
C ARG A 127 -5.09 -7.85 -2.60
N MET A 128 -4.62 -6.60 -2.48
CA MET A 128 -4.57 -5.92 -1.17
C MET A 128 -5.95 -5.84 -0.49
N ARG A 129 -7.03 -5.64 -1.26
CA ARG A 129 -8.39 -5.62 -0.73
C ARG A 129 -8.85 -7.01 -0.26
N VAL A 130 -8.58 -8.05 -1.03
CA VAL A 130 -8.91 -9.44 -0.66
C VAL A 130 -8.13 -9.85 0.59
N ASP A 131 -6.82 -9.60 0.62
CA ASP A 131 -5.96 -9.90 1.76
C ASP A 131 -6.38 -9.13 3.01
N PHE A 132 -6.83 -7.88 2.86
CA PHE A 132 -7.35 -7.07 3.95
C PHE A 132 -8.59 -7.70 4.59
N VAL A 133 -9.58 -8.13 3.79
CA VAL A 133 -10.81 -8.77 4.29
C VAL A 133 -10.47 -10.11 4.96
N ALA A 134 -9.61 -10.92 4.35
CA ALA A 134 -9.19 -12.20 4.90
C ALA A 134 -8.48 -12.01 6.26
N ASN A 135 -7.51 -11.09 6.34
CA ASN A 135 -6.77 -10.82 7.56
C ASN A 135 -7.67 -10.24 8.67
N ALA A 136 -8.58 -9.31 8.34
CA ALA A 136 -9.55 -8.76 9.28
C ALA A 136 -10.43 -9.88 9.87
N SER A 137 -10.92 -10.80 9.01
CA SER A 137 -11.73 -11.94 9.43
C SER A 137 -10.95 -12.88 10.37
N HIS A 138 -9.68 -13.14 10.08
CA HIS A 138 -8.82 -13.98 10.93
C HIS A 138 -8.52 -13.32 12.28
N GLU A 139 -8.20 -12.01 12.31
CA GLU A 139 -7.90 -11.29 13.54
C GLU A 139 -9.14 -11.07 14.43
N LEU A 140 -10.36 -11.09 13.87
CA LEU A 140 -11.61 -11.08 14.64
C LEU A 140 -12.03 -12.48 15.12
N ARG A 141 -11.82 -13.52 14.31
CA ARG A 141 -12.23 -14.90 14.66
C ARG A 141 -11.49 -15.46 15.88
N THR A 142 -10.20 -15.19 15.99
CA THR A 142 -9.36 -15.71 17.08
C THR A 142 -9.84 -15.24 18.47
N PRO A 143 -9.99 -13.94 18.76
CA PRO A 143 -10.52 -13.46 20.06
C PRO A 143 -11.96 -13.90 20.29
N LEU A 144 -12.80 -13.97 19.25
CA LEU A 144 -14.17 -14.44 19.36
C LEU A 144 -14.24 -15.91 19.80
N ALA A 145 -13.44 -16.78 19.19
CA ALA A 145 -13.37 -18.21 19.59
C ALA A 145 -12.87 -18.34 21.03
N SER A 146 -11.90 -17.52 21.46
CA SER A 146 -11.44 -17.47 22.85
C SER A 146 -12.54 -17.05 23.82
N LEU A 147 -13.33 -16.01 23.49
CA LEU A 147 -14.49 -15.59 24.27
C LEU A 147 -15.51 -16.71 24.45
N LEU A 148 -15.88 -17.37 23.36
CA LEU A 148 -16.85 -18.47 23.39
C LEU A 148 -16.34 -19.65 24.25
N GLY A 149 -15.07 -20.04 24.10
CA GLY A 149 -14.49 -21.12 24.91
C GLY A 149 -14.44 -20.78 26.41
N PHE A 150 -14.17 -19.53 26.81
CA PHE A 150 -14.25 -19.14 28.21
C PHE A 150 -15.68 -19.11 28.74
N ILE A 151 -16.67 -18.71 27.92
CA ILE A 151 -18.08 -18.79 28.28
C ILE A 151 -18.50 -20.25 28.54
N GLU A 152 -18.15 -21.16 27.62
CA GLU A 152 -18.44 -22.61 27.79
C GLU A 152 -17.78 -23.17 29.05
N THR A 153 -16.53 -22.80 29.32
CA THR A 153 -15.80 -23.22 30.52
C THR A 153 -16.49 -22.73 31.81
N LEU A 154 -16.94 -21.46 31.81
CA LEU A 154 -17.66 -20.87 32.95
C LEU A 154 -19.07 -21.44 33.15
N GLN A 155 -19.72 -21.92 32.08
CA GLN A 155 -21.01 -22.60 32.15
C GLN A 155 -20.87 -24.09 32.59
N GLY A 156 -19.67 -24.65 32.39
CA GLY A 156 -19.37 -26.07 32.66
C GLY A 156 -18.41 -26.28 33.83
N SER A 157 -17.18 -26.64 33.52
CA SER A 157 -16.17 -27.12 34.49
C SER A 157 -15.71 -26.09 35.53
N ALA A 158 -15.80 -24.80 35.23
CA ALA A 158 -15.39 -23.72 36.14
C ALA A 158 -16.57 -22.98 36.76
N ARG A 159 -17.79 -23.53 36.73
CA ARG A 159 -19.03 -22.85 37.17
C ARG A 159 -18.94 -22.41 38.64
N ASP A 160 -18.43 -23.26 39.49
CA ASP A 160 -18.38 -23.05 40.94
C ASP A 160 -17.00 -22.58 41.45
N ASP A 161 -16.02 -22.35 40.53
CA ASP A 161 -14.70 -21.85 40.84
C ASP A 161 -14.67 -20.31 40.69
N ALA A 162 -14.77 -19.61 41.86
CA ALA A 162 -14.75 -18.14 41.90
C ALA A 162 -13.44 -17.53 41.36
N SER A 163 -12.29 -18.17 41.61
CA SER A 163 -10.99 -17.66 41.15
C SER A 163 -10.83 -17.81 39.65
N ALA A 164 -11.23 -18.95 39.08
CA ALA A 164 -11.24 -19.17 37.65
C ALA A 164 -12.20 -18.20 36.95
N ARG A 165 -13.39 -17.97 37.53
CA ARG A 165 -14.37 -17.01 37.01
C ARG A 165 -13.80 -15.62 36.87
N ASP A 166 -13.19 -15.07 37.93
CA ASP A 166 -12.66 -13.71 37.90
C ASP A 166 -11.52 -13.56 36.89
N ARG A 167 -10.64 -14.58 36.82
CA ARG A 167 -9.55 -14.64 35.82
C ARG A 167 -10.09 -14.70 34.39
N PHE A 168 -11.08 -15.55 34.12
CA PHE A 168 -11.64 -15.69 32.77
C PHE A 168 -12.43 -14.46 32.35
N LEU A 169 -13.19 -13.84 33.23
CA LEU A 169 -13.87 -12.57 32.97
C LEU A 169 -12.89 -11.45 32.66
N HIS A 170 -11.72 -11.40 33.33
CA HIS A 170 -10.66 -10.46 33.02
C HIS A 170 -10.13 -10.67 31.57
N ILE A 171 -9.80 -11.93 31.22
CA ILE A 171 -9.31 -12.27 29.87
C ILE A 171 -10.37 -11.93 28.81
N MET A 172 -11.64 -12.29 29.05
CA MET A 172 -12.73 -11.98 28.14
C MET A 172 -12.88 -10.46 27.92
N ARG A 173 -12.78 -9.67 28.97
CA ARG A 173 -12.81 -8.21 28.88
C ARG A 173 -11.67 -7.66 28.01
N GLU A 174 -10.45 -8.21 28.15
CA GLU A 174 -9.31 -7.81 27.32
C GLU A 174 -9.50 -8.21 25.84
N GLN A 175 -10.05 -9.42 25.57
CA GLN A 175 -10.37 -9.83 24.21
C GLN A 175 -11.47 -8.93 23.58
N GLY A 176 -12.50 -8.59 24.35
CA GLY A 176 -13.55 -7.67 23.89
C GLY A 176 -13.02 -6.28 23.55
N ARG A 177 -12.16 -5.71 24.42
CA ARG A 177 -11.49 -4.42 24.16
C ARG A 177 -10.59 -4.46 22.92
N ARG A 178 -9.89 -5.60 22.71
CA ARG A 178 -9.06 -5.79 21.53
C ARG A 178 -9.90 -5.83 20.25
N MET A 179 -11.05 -6.53 20.27
CA MET A 179 -11.96 -6.56 19.12
C MET A 179 -12.53 -5.18 18.80
N ALA A 180 -12.97 -4.42 19.82
CA ALA A 180 -13.46 -3.06 19.65
C ALA A 180 -12.41 -2.17 18.96
N ARG A 181 -11.17 -2.16 19.47
CA ARG A 181 -10.07 -1.40 18.84
C ARG A 181 -9.81 -1.81 17.39
N LEU A 182 -9.83 -3.13 17.09
CA LEU A 182 -9.65 -3.61 15.72
C LEU A 182 -10.74 -3.09 14.79
N ILE A 183 -12.01 -3.10 15.24
CA ILE A 183 -13.15 -2.57 14.47
C ILE A 183 -12.99 -1.07 14.25
N ASP A 184 -12.61 -0.31 15.27
CA ASP A 184 -12.40 1.14 15.18
C ASP A 184 -11.25 1.48 14.21
N ASP A 185 -10.17 0.69 14.21
CA ASP A 185 -9.06 0.81 13.27
C ASP A 185 -9.49 0.53 11.84
N LEU A 186 -10.29 -0.52 11.61
CA LEU A 186 -10.83 -0.88 10.29
C LEU A 186 -11.77 0.21 9.74
N LEU A 187 -12.69 0.71 10.56
CA LEU A 187 -13.62 1.77 10.18
C LEU A 187 -12.89 3.09 9.89
N SER A 188 -11.89 3.43 10.71
CA SER A 188 -11.07 4.62 10.51
C SER A 188 -10.27 4.53 9.22
N LEU A 189 -9.59 3.40 8.99
CA LEU A 189 -8.82 3.18 7.75
C LEU A 189 -9.72 3.33 6.53
N SER A 190 -10.91 2.70 6.54
CA SER A 190 -11.90 2.82 5.46
C SER A 190 -12.33 4.26 5.20
N ARG A 191 -12.59 5.05 6.26
CA ARG A 191 -12.98 6.47 6.13
C ARG A 191 -11.86 7.33 5.57
N ILE A 192 -10.62 7.09 6.00
CA ILE A 192 -9.44 7.85 5.55
C ILE A 192 -9.17 7.54 4.08
N GLU A 193 -9.24 6.28 3.65
CA GLU A 193 -9.05 5.87 2.26
C GLU A 193 -10.09 6.50 1.32
N GLN A 194 -11.35 6.56 1.73
CA GLN A 194 -12.40 7.23 0.95
C GLN A 194 -12.14 8.74 0.76
N LYS A 195 -11.47 9.37 1.71
CA LYS A 195 -11.18 10.81 1.71
C LYS A 195 -9.71 11.14 1.33
N GLU A 196 -8.91 10.17 0.93
CA GLU A 196 -7.47 10.34 0.69
C GLU A 196 -7.14 11.48 -0.28
N HIS A 197 -8.03 11.72 -1.25
CA HIS A 197 -7.87 12.78 -2.24
C HIS A 197 -8.34 14.17 -1.77
N VAL A 198 -9.04 14.25 -0.63
CA VAL A 198 -9.57 15.49 -0.08
C VAL A 198 -8.64 16.00 1.02
N ARG A 199 -7.86 17.03 0.71
CA ARG A 199 -6.95 17.64 1.69
C ARG A 199 -7.73 18.33 2.79
N PRO A 200 -7.38 18.14 4.07
CA PRO A 200 -7.91 18.95 5.17
C PRO A 200 -7.45 20.41 5.07
N GLU A 201 -8.34 21.35 5.45
CA GLU A 201 -8.09 22.79 5.35
C GLU A 201 -8.10 23.50 6.71
N ASP A 202 -8.42 22.81 7.79
CA ASP A 202 -8.45 23.39 9.13
C ASP A 202 -7.04 23.69 9.63
N VAL A 203 -6.90 24.78 10.38
CA VAL A 203 -5.64 25.13 11.03
C VAL A 203 -5.55 24.45 12.39
N VAL A 204 -4.53 23.62 12.55
CA VAL A 204 -4.30 22.83 13.78
C VAL A 204 -2.92 23.14 14.36
N ASP A 205 -2.84 23.36 15.67
CA ASP A 205 -1.56 23.40 16.40
C ASP A 205 -1.08 21.98 16.71
N LEU A 206 -0.09 21.53 15.94
CA LEU A 206 0.49 20.19 16.10
C LEU A 206 1.15 20.01 17.46
N ALA A 207 1.80 21.07 18.00
CA ALA A 207 2.47 20.98 19.30
C ALA A 207 1.45 20.80 20.45
N GLN A 208 0.35 21.55 20.41
CA GLN A 208 -0.75 21.39 21.38
C GLN A 208 -1.39 20.01 21.26
N THR A 209 -1.65 19.53 20.04
CA THR A 209 -2.20 18.20 19.77
C THR A 209 -1.32 17.10 20.37
N VAL A 210 0.00 17.15 20.13
CA VAL A 210 0.95 16.18 20.67
C VAL A 210 1.00 16.21 22.20
N ARG A 211 1.01 17.41 22.81
CA ARG A 211 0.98 17.51 24.29
C ARG A 211 -0.27 16.84 24.88
N SER A 212 -1.44 17.11 24.30
CA SER A 212 -2.70 16.48 24.78
C SER A 212 -2.66 14.96 24.67
N VAL A 213 -2.05 14.41 23.62
CA VAL A 213 -1.87 12.96 23.46
C VAL A 213 -0.90 12.40 24.48
N VAL A 214 0.23 13.07 24.73
CA VAL A 214 1.19 12.66 25.77
C VAL A 214 0.53 12.62 27.13
N ASP A 215 -0.25 13.66 27.48
CA ASP A 215 -0.98 13.69 28.77
C ASP A 215 -1.95 12.49 28.87
N SER A 216 -2.64 12.14 27.81
CA SER A 216 -3.57 11.00 27.79
C SER A 216 -2.88 9.63 27.90
N LEU A 217 -1.63 9.50 27.40
CA LEU A 217 -0.85 8.27 27.41
C LEU A 217 0.09 8.16 28.62
N SER A 218 0.27 9.22 29.41
CA SER A 218 1.13 9.24 30.60
C SER A 218 0.79 8.15 31.62
N PRO A 219 -0.48 7.84 31.93
CA PRO A 219 -0.81 6.73 32.84
C PRO A 219 -0.31 5.38 32.30
N MET A 220 -0.51 5.11 30.99
CA MET A 220 -0.02 3.87 30.36
C MET A 220 1.51 3.79 30.42
N ALA A 221 2.21 4.90 30.15
CA ALA A 221 3.65 4.95 30.23
C ALA A 221 4.15 4.67 31.66
N ALA A 222 3.51 5.27 32.66
CA ALA A 222 3.83 5.05 34.08
C ALA A 222 3.63 3.59 34.50
N ASP A 223 2.53 2.94 34.10
CA ASP A 223 2.24 1.53 34.37
C ASP A 223 3.32 0.59 33.81
N LEU A 224 3.94 0.97 32.67
CA LEU A 224 5.03 0.23 32.04
C LEU A 224 6.43 0.70 32.48
N GLY A 225 6.50 1.71 33.34
CA GLY A 225 7.73 2.33 33.81
C GLY A 225 8.52 3.03 32.70
N VAL A 226 7.81 3.62 31.73
CA VAL A 226 8.38 4.38 30.59
C VAL A 226 8.36 5.86 30.91
N GLU A 227 9.49 6.52 30.71
CA GLU A 227 9.64 7.98 30.81
C GLU A 227 9.34 8.62 29.46
N LEU A 228 8.48 9.65 29.43
CA LEU A 228 8.16 10.43 28.24
C LEU A 228 8.85 11.79 28.32
N SER A 229 9.81 12.05 27.43
CA SER A 229 10.47 13.34 27.28
C SER A 229 9.87 14.13 26.10
N VAL A 230 9.31 15.32 26.38
CA VAL A 230 8.56 16.08 25.37
C VAL A 230 9.26 17.41 25.08
N SER A 231 9.60 17.64 23.81
CA SER A 231 10.11 18.91 23.28
C SER A 231 9.12 19.48 22.26
N ALA A 232 8.13 20.24 22.72
CA ALA A 232 7.06 20.83 21.92
C ALA A 232 6.68 22.21 22.49
N ALA A 233 7.67 23.09 22.70
CA ALA A 233 7.49 24.32 23.49
C ALA A 233 6.72 25.41 22.75
N GLN A 234 6.80 25.51 21.42
CA GLN A 234 6.16 26.57 20.61
C GLN A 234 5.02 26.03 19.77
N PRO A 235 3.98 26.83 19.48
CA PRO A 235 2.93 26.45 18.53
C PRO A 235 3.49 26.18 17.14
N VAL A 236 3.03 25.08 16.52
CA VAL A 236 3.38 24.70 15.16
C VAL A 236 2.10 24.49 14.37
N LEU A 237 1.73 25.50 13.55
CA LEU A 237 0.47 25.49 12.82
C LEU A 237 0.59 24.75 11.50
N VAL A 238 -0.32 23.79 11.28
CA VAL A 238 -0.43 23.00 10.05
C VAL A 238 -1.85 23.03 9.52
N LEU A 239 -2.04 22.79 8.22
CA LEU A 239 -3.35 22.50 7.66
C LEU A 239 -3.64 21.00 7.84
N GLY A 240 -4.67 20.68 8.58
CA GLY A 240 -4.95 19.28 8.92
C GLY A 240 -6.32 19.06 9.56
N ASP A 241 -6.69 17.80 9.66
CA ASP A 241 -7.79 17.32 10.47
C ASP A 241 -7.25 16.98 11.86
N ARG A 242 -7.80 17.63 12.90
CA ARG A 242 -7.28 17.48 14.28
C ARG A 242 -7.36 16.05 14.77
N ASP A 243 -8.46 15.35 14.51
CA ASP A 243 -8.69 13.99 15.01
C ASP A 243 -7.74 13.00 14.31
N GLU A 244 -7.46 13.20 13.03
CA GLU A 244 -6.48 12.41 12.29
C GLU A 244 -5.05 12.66 12.79
N LEU A 245 -4.67 13.92 13.09
CA LEU A 245 -3.35 14.23 13.65
C LEU A 245 -3.18 13.71 15.08
N VAL A 246 -4.24 13.74 15.91
CA VAL A 246 -4.28 13.04 17.21
C VAL A 246 -3.98 11.56 17.01
N ARG A 247 -4.66 10.92 16.06
CA ARG A 247 -4.48 9.50 15.79
C ARG A 247 -3.07 9.15 15.29
N VAL A 248 -2.43 10.04 14.52
CA VAL A 248 -1.00 9.89 14.16
C VAL A 248 -0.13 9.89 15.40
N ALA A 249 -0.31 10.87 16.28
CA ALA A 249 0.48 10.99 17.50
C ALA A 249 0.26 9.80 18.45
N GLU A 250 -1.00 9.39 18.67
CA GLU A 250 -1.35 8.22 19.49
C GLU A 250 -0.65 6.95 18.97
N ASN A 251 -0.78 6.65 17.68
CA ASN A 251 -0.18 5.44 17.11
C ASN A 251 1.35 5.41 17.24
N LEU A 252 2.02 6.55 17.03
CA LEU A 252 3.48 6.60 17.11
C LEU A 252 3.96 6.51 18.57
N ILE A 253 3.34 7.26 19.47
CA ILE A 253 3.74 7.30 20.89
C ILE A 253 3.38 5.98 21.57
N GLU A 254 2.17 5.46 21.35
CA GLU A 254 1.76 4.15 21.90
C GLU A 254 2.67 3.02 21.44
N ASN A 255 3.08 3.03 20.15
CA ASN A 255 4.05 2.05 19.64
C ASN A 255 5.40 2.17 20.35
N ALA A 256 5.92 3.37 20.57
CA ALA A 256 7.17 3.58 21.27
C ALA A 256 7.07 3.10 22.74
N ILE A 257 5.97 3.38 23.44
CA ILE A 257 5.72 2.89 24.81
C ILE A 257 5.65 1.35 24.83
N LYS A 258 4.95 0.72 23.89
CA LYS A 258 4.74 -0.72 23.87
C LYS A 258 5.95 -1.53 23.42
N TYR A 259 6.67 -1.06 22.41
CA TYR A 259 7.71 -1.83 21.73
C TYR A 259 9.12 -1.29 21.96
N GLY A 260 9.25 -0.02 22.33
CA GLY A 260 10.52 0.68 22.53
C GLY A 260 11.19 0.45 23.89
N VAL A 261 10.71 -0.50 24.70
CA VAL A 261 11.23 -0.73 26.05
C VAL A 261 12.33 -1.79 26.06
N ARG A 262 13.48 -1.45 26.67
CA ARG A 262 14.57 -2.36 27.02
C ARG A 262 14.93 -2.21 28.50
N THR A 263 14.97 -3.31 29.23
CA THR A 263 15.33 -3.33 30.64
C THR A 263 16.84 -3.45 30.88
N ASP A 264 17.59 -3.79 29.84
CA ASP A 264 19.04 -4.04 29.85
C ASP A 264 19.89 -2.85 29.35
N ALA A 265 19.27 -1.68 29.11
CA ALA A 265 19.95 -0.48 28.64
C ALA A 265 19.62 0.73 29.53
N GLU A 266 20.59 1.63 29.73
CA GLU A 266 20.49 2.80 30.61
C GLU A 266 19.30 3.71 30.26
N ASN A 267 19.08 3.99 28.96
CA ASN A 267 17.92 4.76 28.46
C ASN A 267 16.83 3.89 27.86
N GLY A 268 16.81 2.59 28.19
CA GLY A 268 15.92 1.62 27.54
C GLY A 268 14.44 1.79 27.88
N LYS A 269 14.10 2.73 28.75
CA LYS A 269 12.74 3.09 29.13
C LYS A 269 12.36 4.53 28.78
N LEU A 270 13.21 5.24 28.02
CA LEU A 270 12.97 6.61 27.59
C LEU A 270 12.34 6.64 26.21
N VAL A 271 11.29 7.44 26.04
CA VAL A 271 10.68 7.80 24.75
C VAL A 271 10.79 9.31 24.58
N GLU A 272 11.53 9.74 23.56
CA GLU A 272 11.71 11.14 23.21
C GLU A 272 10.71 11.56 22.15
N ILE A 273 9.92 12.60 22.44
CA ILE A 273 8.88 13.14 21.57
C ILE A 273 9.22 14.59 21.25
N ALA A 274 9.42 14.90 19.99
CA ALA A 274 9.74 16.27 19.58
C ALA A 274 8.83 16.76 18.46
N VAL A 275 8.35 18.00 18.58
CA VAL A 275 7.66 18.71 17.51
C VAL A 275 8.56 19.86 17.05
N ALA A 276 8.89 19.87 15.78
CA ALA A 276 9.75 20.87 15.17
C ALA A 276 9.13 21.39 13.85
N ALA A 277 9.49 22.61 13.49
CA ALA A 277 9.14 23.20 12.22
C ALA A 277 10.41 23.57 11.44
N THR A 278 10.39 23.31 10.14
CA THR A 278 11.35 23.84 9.17
C THR A 278 10.66 24.91 8.34
N GLU A 279 11.34 25.52 7.37
CA GLU A 279 10.71 26.53 6.49
C GLU A 279 9.44 26.02 5.76
N LYS A 280 9.34 24.73 5.47
CA LYS A 280 8.27 24.15 4.62
C LYS A 280 7.39 23.15 5.35
N ASN A 281 7.90 22.46 6.36
CA ASN A 281 7.23 21.34 6.99
C ASN A 281 7.28 21.43 8.52
N ALA A 282 6.21 20.96 9.15
CA ALA A 282 6.18 20.56 10.55
C ALA A 282 6.51 19.08 10.65
N SER A 283 7.09 18.64 11.76
CA SER A 283 7.38 17.23 12.03
C SER A 283 7.11 16.86 13.47
N LEU A 284 6.51 15.69 13.66
CA LEU A 284 6.47 14.95 14.93
C LEU A 284 7.51 13.84 14.84
N SER A 285 8.49 13.86 15.72
CA SER A 285 9.51 12.82 15.89
C SER A 285 9.24 12.06 17.18
N VAL A 286 9.16 10.74 17.10
CA VAL A 286 9.05 9.84 18.25
C VAL A 286 10.20 8.85 18.18
N ARG A 287 11.09 8.90 19.17
CA ARG A 287 12.27 8.04 19.27
C ARG A 287 12.15 7.16 20.50
N ASP A 288 12.38 5.89 20.31
CA ASP A 288 12.57 4.91 21.37
C ASP A 288 14.01 4.38 21.40
N HIS A 289 14.39 3.78 22.50
CA HIS A 289 15.71 3.15 22.74
C HIS A 289 15.58 1.62 22.90
N GLY A 290 14.59 1.04 22.23
CA GLY A 290 14.27 -0.37 22.27
C GLY A 290 15.22 -1.27 21.48
N ARG A 291 14.71 -2.46 21.13
CA ARG A 291 15.49 -3.47 20.37
C ARG A 291 15.79 -3.07 18.93
N GLY A 292 15.16 -2.00 18.43
CA GLY A 292 15.27 -1.59 17.04
C GLY A 292 14.60 -2.57 16.08
N ILE A 293 14.71 -2.26 14.81
CA ILE A 293 14.03 -2.94 13.70
C ILE A 293 15.07 -3.34 12.66
N ALA A 294 15.05 -4.59 12.23
CA ALA A 294 15.94 -5.06 11.15
C ALA A 294 15.58 -4.41 9.81
N PRO A 295 16.58 -4.14 8.95
CA PRO A 295 16.38 -3.41 7.69
C PRO A 295 15.32 -4.03 6.76
N GLU A 296 15.20 -5.34 6.75
CA GLU A 296 14.25 -6.11 5.94
C GLU A 296 12.79 -5.83 6.31
N HIS A 297 12.51 -5.40 7.54
CA HIS A 297 11.16 -5.09 8.01
C HIS A 297 10.76 -3.64 7.74
N LEU A 298 11.72 -2.71 7.60
CA LEU A 298 11.44 -1.27 7.47
C LEU A 298 10.48 -0.93 6.32
N PRO A 299 10.63 -1.48 5.10
CA PRO A 299 9.72 -1.19 3.98
C PRO A 299 8.29 -1.67 4.22
N ARG A 300 8.14 -2.70 5.07
CA ARG A 300 6.88 -3.39 5.31
C ARG A 300 6.09 -2.89 6.50
N LEU A 301 6.68 -2.04 7.36
CA LEU A 301 6.05 -1.57 8.61
C LEU A 301 4.69 -0.89 8.42
N THR A 302 4.46 -0.30 7.24
CA THR A 302 3.20 0.37 6.89
C THR A 302 2.23 -0.51 6.10
N GLU A 303 2.56 -1.79 5.88
CA GLU A 303 1.62 -2.76 5.31
C GLU A 303 0.54 -3.09 6.34
N ARG A 304 -0.69 -3.29 5.88
CA ARG A 304 -1.83 -3.63 6.76
C ARG A 304 -1.61 -5.00 7.39
N PHE A 305 -1.86 -5.11 8.70
CA PHE A 305 -1.69 -6.33 9.51
C PHE A 305 -0.24 -6.83 9.63
N TYR A 306 0.74 -6.07 9.13
CA TYR A 306 2.13 -6.46 9.24
C TYR A 306 2.62 -6.36 10.69
N ARG A 307 3.34 -7.39 11.13
CA ARG A 307 3.96 -7.49 12.46
C ARG A 307 5.29 -8.21 12.35
N ILE A 308 6.32 -7.68 12.97
CA ILE A 308 7.66 -8.31 13.02
C ILE A 308 7.59 -9.61 13.82
N ASP A 309 6.92 -9.57 14.98
CA ASP A 309 6.66 -10.73 15.83
C ASP A 309 5.16 -10.77 16.17
N ALA A 310 4.47 -11.75 15.60
CA ALA A 310 3.04 -11.91 15.77
C ALA A 310 2.65 -12.29 17.21
N VAL A 311 3.48 -13.07 17.91
CA VAL A 311 3.22 -13.52 19.28
C VAL A 311 3.38 -12.37 20.26
N GLN A 312 4.51 -11.66 20.20
CA GLN A 312 4.79 -10.52 21.06
C GLN A 312 3.81 -9.36 20.82
N SER A 313 3.46 -9.11 19.56
CA SER A 313 2.50 -8.08 19.20
C SER A 313 1.08 -8.39 19.68
N ARG A 314 0.66 -9.68 19.67
CA ARG A 314 -0.63 -10.11 20.25
C ARG A 314 -0.67 -9.89 21.75
N ALA A 315 0.41 -10.23 22.45
CA ALA A 315 0.51 -10.01 23.89
C ALA A 315 0.41 -8.52 24.28
N LYS A 316 0.89 -7.62 23.41
CA LYS A 316 0.80 -6.15 23.58
C LYS A 316 -0.43 -5.52 22.92
N ASN A 317 -1.43 -6.33 22.56
CA ASN A 317 -2.69 -5.88 21.95
C ASN A 317 -2.53 -5.08 20.64
N GLY A 318 -1.47 -5.28 19.87
CA GLY A 318 -1.28 -4.63 18.58
C GLY A 318 -2.24 -5.18 17.51
N THR A 319 -2.84 -4.32 16.70
CA THR A 319 -3.71 -4.69 15.57
C THR A 319 -2.94 -4.91 14.26
N GLY A 320 -1.76 -4.29 14.14
CA GLY A 320 -1.00 -4.24 12.89
C GLY A 320 -1.57 -3.26 11.86
N LEU A 321 -2.52 -2.40 12.27
CA LEU A 321 -3.13 -1.38 11.42
C LEU A 321 -2.62 0.04 11.72
N GLY A 322 -2.09 0.29 12.92
CA GLY A 322 -1.74 1.64 13.36
C GLY A 322 -0.79 2.39 12.41
N LEU A 323 0.31 1.77 11.96
CA LEU A 323 1.25 2.43 11.03
C LEU A 323 0.69 2.54 9.60
N ALA A 324 -0.20 1.66 9.18
CA ALA A 324 -0.93 1.81 7.93
C ALA A 324 -1.87 3.02 8.00
N ILE A 325 -2.61 3.20 9.12
CA ILE A 325 -3.45 4.38 9.37
C ILE A 325 -2.60 5.65 9.34
N VAL A 326 -1.46 5.68 10.04
CA VAL A 326 -0.53 6.81 10.02
C VAL A 326 -0.11 7.17 8.59
N LYS A 327 0.25 6.18 7.77
CA LYS A 327 0.65 6.41 6.38
C LYS A 327 -0.48 7.04 5.56
N HIS A 328 -1.71 6.52 5.63
CA HIS A 328 -2.85 7.06 4.88
C HIS A 328 -3.23 8.48 5.33
N ILE A 329 -3.23 8.74 6.66
CA ILE A 329 -3.44 10.09 7.19
C ILE A 329 -2.39 11.05 6.63
N LEU A 330 -1.10 10.68 6.72
CA LEU A 330 -0.03 11.55 6.23
C LEU A 330 -0.12 11.76 4.72
N THR A 331 -0.47 10.74 3.94
CA THR A 331 -0.71 10.86 2.49
C THR A 331 -1.80 11.90 2.20
N ARG A 332 -2.95 11.82 2.89
CA ARG A 332 -4.04 12.80 2.79
C ARG A 332 -3.59 14.22 3.14
N HIS A 333 -2.70 14.37 4.12
CA HIS A 333 -2.11 15.65 4.54
C HIS A 333 -0.92 16.10 3.67
N ARG A 334 -0.63 15.40 2.56
CA ARG A 334 0.56 15.61 1.71
C ARG A 334 1.87 15.54 2.51
N GLY A 335 1.86 14.75 3.55
CA GLY A 335 2.97 14.49 4.44
C GLY A 335 3.70 13.19 4.11
N LYS A 336 4.63 12.82 4.98
CA LYS A 336 5.44 11.61 4.84
C LYS A 336 5.79 11.02 6.20
N LEU A 337 5.77 9.69 6.30
CA LEU A 337 6.38 8.94 7.40
C LEU A 337 7.81 8.51 7.00
N THR A 338 8.79 8.83 7.84
CA THR A 338 10.15 8.34 7.71
C THR A 338 10.50 7.52 8.95
N VAL A 339 11.08 6.34 8.75
CA VAL A 339 11.49 5.46 9.85
C VAL A 339 12.97 5.19 9.72
N THR A 340 13.71 5.42 10.81
CA THR A 340 15.12 5.07 10.92
C THR A 340 15.30 4.18 12.13
N SER A 341 15.95 3.04 11.96
CA SER A 341 16.20 2.11 13.05
C SER A 341 17.46 1.28 12.80
N ARG A 342 18.09 0.85 13.88
CA ARG A 342 19.16 -0.16 13.89
C ARG A 342 18.91 -1.13 15.02
N LEU A 343 19.23 -2.39 14.80
CA LEU A 343 19.10 -3.40 15.85
C LEU A 343 19.87 -2.98 17.10
N ASN A 344 19.23 -3.11 18.24
CA ASN A 344 19.70 -2.73 19.56
C ASN A 344 20.01 -1.24 19.80
N GLN A 345 19.55 -0.36 18.88
CA GLN A 345 19.71 1.10 19.01
C GLN A 345 18.38 1.86 18.99
N GLY A 346 17.25 1.13 19.09
CA GLY A 346 15.92 1.71 19.04
C GLY A 346 15.47 2.09 17.63
N ALA A 347 14.36 2.81 17.57
CA ALA A 347 13.78 3.32 16.34
C ALA A 347 13.36 4.80 16.49
N CYS A 348 13.37 5.52 15.37
CA CYS A 348 12.87 6.88 15.29
C CYS A 348 11.86 6.97 14.16
N PHE A 349 10.63 7.35 14.50
CA PHE A 349 9.53 7.58 13.58
C PHE A 349 9.32 9.08 13.44
N VAL A 350 9.37 9.59 12.21
CA VAL A 350 9.17 11.01 11.91
C VAL A 350 7.99 11.16 10.97
N ALA A 351 6.90 11.72 11.49
CA ALA A 351 5.73 12.14 10.69
C ALA A 351 5.90 13.60 10.32
N SER A 352 5.97 13.91 9.04
CA SER A 352 6.10 15.28 8.53
C SER A 352 4.86 15.68 7.74
N VAL A 353 4.39 16.91 7.92
CA VAL A 353 3.27 17.51 7.19
C VAL A 353 3.64 18.95 6.75
N PRO A 354 3.11 19.47 5.64
CA PRO A 354 3.37 20.85 5.21
C PRO A 354 2.88 21.85 6.27
N LEU A 355 3.69 22.87 6.54
CA LEU A 355 3.29 24.01 7.37
C LEU A 355 2.11 24.78 6.76
N CYS A 356 1.28 25.35 7.63
CA CYS A 356 0.36 26.38 7.24
C CYS A 356 1.19 27.63 6.84
N MET A 357 1.42 27.80 5.54
CA MET A 357 2.05 29.04 5.08
C MET A 357 1.04 30.19 5.30
N ASN A 358 1.32 31.07 6.26
CA ASN A 358 0.66 32.36 6.31
C ASN A 358 0.86 33.01 4.93
N LYS A 359 -0.21 33.11 4.13
CA LYS A 359 -0.22 34.08 3.03
C LYS A 359 0.00 35.43 3.69
N LYS A 360 1.25 35.93 3.69
CA LYS A 360 1.49 37.33 3.95
C LYS A 360 0.61 38.11 2.98
N SER A 361 -0.35 38.83 3.55
CA SER A 361 -1.18 39.83 2.88
C SER A 361 -0.29 40.83 2.11
#